data_2be14ade63786161482231d22a02e13f
#
_entry.id   2be14ade63786161482231d22a02e13f
#
_cell.length_a   1.000
_cell.length_b   1.000
_cell.length_c   1.000
_cell.angle_alpha   90.00
_cell.angle_beta   90.00
_cell.angle_gamma   90.00
#
_symmetry.space_group_name_H-M   'P 1'
#
loop_
_entity.id
_entity.type
_entity.pdbx_description
1 polymer ?
#
loop_
_entity_poly.entity_id
_entity_poly.type
_entity_poly.pdbx_seq_one_letter_code
_entity_poly.pdbx_strand_id
1 'polypeptide(L)'
;MGGGSSRIPEHELEQLSIESGLSRKGIMTLYNRFISLATHRDKTTNEYFLTKGDFQSIVELKQNPLGDRIIDAFFADAEVLERRKVYFKDFVKVLSHFRPINKNKPHPWNSREAKLRFAFTMYDLNKSGTITKGRMMIGDNVPVDQVNSIADRTMREADKDGDGFITFQEFCNAMEKTDIEQKMSFRFLT
;
A
#
# COMPACT_ATOMS: atom_id res chain seq x y z
N MET A 1 2.29 -3.15 -39.28
CA MET A 1 3.02 -2.82 -38.05
C MET A 1 2.04 -2.69 -36.88
N GLY A 2 1.73 -3.79 -36.26
CA GLY A 2 0.73 -3.84 -35.20
C GLY A 2 1.33 -3.46 -33.87
N GLY A 3 1.22 -2.19 -33.47
CA GLY A 3 1.29 -1.82 -32.07
C GLY A 3 0.06 -2.37 -31.39
N GLY A 4 0.16 -3.57 -30.83
CA GLY A 4 -0.89 -4.10 -29.96
C GLY A 4 -1.01 -3.17 -28.76
N SER A 5 -1.96 -2.24 -28.85
CA SER A 5 -2.41 -1.48 -27.70
C SER A 5 -2.88 -2.51 -26.67
N SER A 6 -2.08 -2.76 -25.64
CA SER A 6 -2.48 -3.61 -24.53
C SER A 6 -3.59 -2.87 -23.78
N ARG A 7 -4.82 -3.08 -24.24
CA ARG A 7 -6.02 -2.58 -23.57
C ARG A 7 -6.44 -3.57 -22.52
N ILE A 8 -6.75 -3.07 -21.34
CA ILE A 8 -7.42 -3.87 -20.30
C ILE A 8 -8.75 -4.34 -20.88
N PRO A 9 -9.10 -5.64 -20.78
CA PRO A 9 -10.41 -6.14 -21.17
C PRO A 9 -11.53 -5.39 -20.42
N GLU A 10 -12.64 -5.13 -21.10
CA GLU A 10 -13.73 -4.32 -20.57
C GLU A 10 -14.28 -4.87 -19.24
N HIS A 11 -14.45 -6.19 -19.14
CA HIS A 11 -14.92 -6.85 -17.92
C HIS A 11 -13.95 -6.71 -16.74
N GLU A 12 -12.64 -6.73 -17.01
CA GLU A 12 -11.61 -6.54 -15.99
C GLU A 12 -11.58 -5.08 -15.52
N LEU A 13 -11.69 -4.13 -16.45
CA LEU A 13 -11.77 -2.70 -16.15
C LEU A 13 -12.98 -2.38 -15.26
N GLU A 14 -14.13 -2.99 -15.54
CA GLU A 14 -15.35 -2.83 -14.75
C GLU A 14 -15.17 -3.44 -13.35
N GLN A 15 -14.65 -4.66 -13.26
CA GLN A 15 -14.39 -5.32 -11.98
C GLN A 15 -13.42 -4.52 -11.12
N LEU A 16 -12.31 -4.05 -11.68
CA LEU A 16 -11.35 -3.19 -10.98
C LEU A 16 -12.00 -1.90 -10.47
N SER A 17 -12.90 -1.30 -11.25
CA SER A 17 -13.63 -0.10 -10.84
C SER A 17 -14.56 -0.37 -9.64
N ILE A 18 -15.26 -1.51 -9.65
CA ILE A 18 -16.16 -1.90 -8.55
C ILE A 18 -15.34 -2.19 -7.27
N GLU A 19 -14.26 -2.94 -7.36
CA GLU A 19 -13.47 -3.38 -6.21
C GLU A 19 -12.67 -2.22 -5.58
N SER A 20 -12.10 -1.34 -6.41
CA SER A 20 -11.21 -0.25 -5.96
C SER A 20 -11.92 1.07 -5.67
N GLY A 21 -13.10 1.28 -6.25
CA GLY A 21 -13.78 2.58 -6.24
C GLY A 21 -13.15 3.64 -7.15
N LEU A 22 -12.19 3.26 -7.97
CA LEU A 22 -11.59 4.14 -8.96
C LEU A 22 -12.49 4.27 -10.18
N SER A 23 -12.49 5.46 -10.79
CA SER A 23 -13.15 5.63 -12.08
C SER A 23 -12.42 4.85 -13.19
N ARG A 24 -13.13 4.46 -14.22
CA ARG A 24 -12.55 3.79 -15.40
C ARG A 24 -11.38 4.58 -15.99
N LYS A 25 -11.53 5.91 -16.07
CA LYS A 25 -10.47 6.82 -16.51
C LYS A 25 -9.26 6.76 -15.56
N GLY A 26 -9.49 6.74 -14.24
CA GLY A 26 -8.43 6.60 -13.24
C GLY A 26 -7.67 5.29 -13.38
N ILE A 27 -8.37 4.17 -13.59
CA ILE A 27 -7.74 2.86 -13.82
C ILE A 27 -6.89 2.87 -15.10
N MET A 28 -7.40 3.47 -16.18
CA MET A 28 -6.62 3.59 -17.43
C MET A 28 -5.36 4.43 -17.25
N THR A 29 -5.44 5.51 -16.47
CA THR A 29 -4.27 6.33 -16.13
C THR A 29 -3.23 5.51 -15.35
N LEU A 30 -3.68 4.75 -14.35
CA LEU A 30 -2.81 3.84 -13.59
C LEU A 30 -2.21 2.74 -14.47
N TYR A 31 -2.98 2.21 -15.42
CA TYR A 31 -2.48 1.21 -16.36
C TYR A 31 -1.35 1.74 -17.22
N ASN A 32 -1.52 2.93 -17.79
CA ASN A 32 -0.46 3.57 -18.57
C ASN A 32 0.80 3.80 -17.73
N ARG A 33 0.63 4.22 -16.48
CA ARG A 33 1.76 4.38 -15.54
C ARG A 33 2.41 3.03 -15.24
N PHE A 34 1.62 2.00 -14.94
CA PHE A 34 2.10 0.66 -14.68
C PHE A 34 2.92 0.11 -15.85
N ILE A 35 2.41 0.21 -17.07
CA ILE A 35 3.13 -0.23 -18.28
C ILE A 35 4.43 0.55 -18.49
N SER A 36 4.45 1.85 -18.17
CA SER A 36 5.68 2.64 -18.29
C SER A 36 6.77 2.24 -17.30
N LEU A 37 6.40 1.62 -16.18
CA LEU A 37 7.31 1.14 -15.14
C LEU A 37 7.71 -0.32 -15.36
N ALA A 38 6.82 -1.12 -15.94
CA ALA A 38 7.01 -2.57 -16.10
C ALA A 38 8.01 -2.87 -17.21
N THR A 39 9.15 -3.42 -16.84
CA THR A 39 10.20 -3.86 -17.76
C THR A 39 10.10 -5.35 -18.11
N HIS A 40 9.23 -6.08 -17.43
CA HIS A 40 9.12 -7.53 -17.52
C HIS A 40 7.74 -7.97 -17.99
N ARG A 41 7.72 -9.08 -18.74
CA ARG A 41 6.51 -9.81 -19.13
C ARG A 41 6.57 -11.24 -18.65
N ASP A 42 5.46 -11.74 -18.15
CA ASP A 42 5.33 -13.15 -17.77
C ASP A 42 5.27 -14.01 -19.04
N LYS A 43 6.09 -15.06 -19.07
CA LYS A 43 6.18 -15.93 -20.27
C LYS A 43 4.94 -16.81 -20.45
N THR A 44 4.21 -17.08 -19.37
CA THR A 44 3.05 -17.95 -19.38
C THR A 44 1.77 -17.19 -19.67
N THR A 45 1.54 -16.08 -18.95
CA THR A 45 0.31 -15.28 -19.09
C THR A 45 0.44 -14.16 -20.11
N ASN A 46 1.67 -13.82 -20.50
CA ASN A 46 2.00 -12.68 -21.34
C ASN A 46 1.61 -11.31 -20.74
N GLU A 47 1.33 -11.27 -19.44
CA GLU A 47 1.01 -10.04 -18.71
C GLU A 47 2.27 -9.32 -18.24
N TYR A 48 2.18 -8.00 -18.15
CA TYR A 48 3.24 -7.21 -17.54
C TYR A 48 3.20 -7.33 -16.02
N PHE A 49 4.36 -7.29 -15.39
CA PHE A 49 4.51 -7.26 -13.94
C PHE A 49 5.66 -6.37 -13.50
N LEU A 50 5.59 -5.91 -12.24
CA LEU A 50 6.65 -5.16 -11.58
C LEU A 50 7.37 -6.05 -10.56
N THR A 51 8.68 -5.92 -10.52
CA THR A 51 9.55 -6.50 -9.49
C THR A 51 9.87 -5.46 -8.43
N LYS A 52 10.44 -5.89 -7.30
CA LYS A 52 10.93 -4.97 -6.27
C LYS A 52 11.94 -3.96 -6.83
N GLY A 53 12.79 -4.38 -7.75
CA GLY A 53 13.77 -3.51 -8.44
C GLY A 53 13.12 -2.41 -9.27
N ASP A 54 12.00 -2.70 -9.94
CA ASP A 54 11.27 -1.69 -10.71
C ASP A 54 10.72 -0.60 -9.77
N PHE A 55 10.14 -0.97 -8.62
CA PHE A 55 9.69 0.00 -7.61
C PHE A 55 10.84 0.83 -7.04
N GLN A 56 11.99 0.21 -6.76
CA GLN A 56 13.17 0.90 -6.24
C GLN A 56 13.77 1.90 -7.25
N SER A 57 13.44 1.80 -8.53
CA SER A 57 13.85 2.77 -9.55
C SER A 57 13.00 4.03 -9.57
N ILE A 58 11.83 4.03 -8.93
CA ILE A 58 10.90 5.17 -8.87
C ILE A 58 11.49 6.26 -7.96
N VAL A 59 11.81 7.41 -8.53
CA VAL A 59 12.48 8.52 -7.83
C VAL A 59 11.68 9.00 -6.62
N GLU A 60 10.36 9.12 -6.76
CA GLU A 60 9.46 9.57 -5.71
C GLU A 60 9.46 8.62 -4.49
N LEU A 61 9.59 7.31 -4.73
CA LEU A 61 9.72 6.33 -3.65
C LEU A 61 11.10 6.37 -3.00
N LYS A 62 12.16 6.55 -3.78
CA LYS A 62 13.53 6.71 -3.24
C LYS A 62 13.66 7.91 -2.31
N GLN A 63 12.97 8.99 -2.61
CA GLN A 63 13.03 10.23 -1.82
C GLN A 63 12.07 10.21 -0.63
N ASN A 64 11.15 9.25 -0.58
CA ASN A 64 10.18 9.15 0.50
C ASN A 64 10.77 8.36 1.66
N PRO A 65 10.78 8.90 2.90
CA PRO A 65 11.25 8.16 4.10
C PRO A 65 10.50 6.84 4.33
N LEU A 66 9.27 6.72 3.84
CA LEU A 66 8.45 5.51 3.88
C LEU A 66 8.57 4.65 2.61
N GLY A 67 9.42 5.03 1.66
CA GLY A 67 9.48 4.40 0.34
C GLY A 67 9.65 2.88 0.39
N ASP A 68 10.60 2.39 1.19
CA ASP A 68 10.83 0.95 1.33
C ASP A 68 9.63 0.22 1.94
N ARG A 69 8.95 0.82 2.93
CA ARG A 69 7.73 0.25 3.54
C ARG A 69 6.57 0.22 2.56
N ILE A 70 6.43 1.25 1.74
CA ILE A 70 5.43 1.28 0.67
C ILE A 70 5.73 0.18 -0.35
N ILE A 71 6.98 0.01 -0.75
CA ILE A 71 7.41 -1.07 -1.65
C ILE A 71 7.09 -2.43 -1.03
N ASP A 72 7.46 -2.65 0.23
CA ASP A 72 7.18 -3.91 0.93
C ASP A 72 5.67 -4.18 1.06
N ALA A 73 4.84 -3.13 1.17
CA ALA A 73 3.39 -3.26 1.19
C ALA A 73 2.80 -3.81 -0.13
N PHE A 74 3.42 -3.54 -1.28
CA PHE A 74 3.03 -4.17 -2.55
C PHE A 74 3.28 -5.68 -2.57
N PHE A 75 4.22 -6.16 -1.77
CA PHE A 75 4.59 -7.57 -1.64
C PHE A 75 4.05 -8.22 -0.36
N ALA A 76 3.19 -7.54 0.39
CA ALA A 76 2.66 -8.04 1.67
C ALA A 76 1.65 -9.18 1.51
N ASP A 77 0.93 -9.24 0.39
CA ASP A 77 0.04 -10.35 0.07
C ASP A 77 0.85 -11.64 -0.14
N ALA A 78 0.37 -12.75 0.43
CA ALA A 78 1.10 -14.01 0.41
C ALA A 78 1.40 -14.52 -1.01
N GLU A 79 0.42 -14.42 -1.93
CA GLU A 79 0.59 -14.83 -3.31
C GLU A 79 1.60 -13.95 -4.05
N VAL A 80 1.54 -12.64 -3.83
CA VAL A 80 2.49 -11.68 -4.42
C VAL A 80 3.89 -11.93 -3.89
N LEU A 81 4.02 -12.20 -2.58
CA LEU A 81 5.31 -12.48 -1.94
C LEU A 81 5.94 -13.76 -2.49
N GLU A 82 5.15 -14.81 -2.67
CA GLU A 82 5.61 -16.10 -3.21
C GLU A 82 6.11 -15.96 -4.64
N ARG A 83 5.30 -15.36 -5.51
CA ARG A 83 5.66 -15.18 -6.92
C ARG A 83 6.64 -14.04 -7.19
N ARG A 84 6.84 -13.12 -6.23
CA ARG A 84 7.69 -11.91 -6.33
C ARG A 84 7.37 -11.02 -7.54
N LYS A 85 6.12 -11.04 -7.97
CA LYS A 85 5.62 -10.31 -9.14
C LYS A 85 4.35 -9.56 -8.74
N VAL A 86 4.31 -8.27 -9.02
CA VAL A 86 3.13 -7.42 -8.85
C VAL A 86 2.48 -7.23 -10.21
N TYR A 87 1.33 -7.83 -10.42
CA TYR A 87 0.53 -7.61 -11.62
C TYR A 87 -0.33 -6.36 -11.47
N PHE A 88 -0.97 -5.94 -12.55
CA PHE A 88 -1.74 -4.70 -12.55
C PHE A 88 -2.87 -4.71 -11.52
N LYS A 89 -3.56 -5.83 -11.32
CA LYS A 89 -4.59 -5.97 -10.30
C LYS A 89 -4.05 -5.71 -8.88
N ASP A 90 -2.90 -6.27 -8.55
CA ASP A 90 -2.24 -6.06 -7.25
C ASP A 90 -1.85 -4.59 -7.07
N PHE A 91 -1.33 -3.98 -8.13
CA PHE A 91 -0.96 -2.57 -8.16
C PHE A 91 -2.16 -1.65 -7.87
N VAL A 92 -3.30 -1.89 -8.54
CA VAL A 92 -4.54 -1.14 -8.29
C VAL A 92 -5.06 -1.37 -6.87
N LYS A 93 -5.03 -2.61 -6.37
CA LYS A 93 -5.47 -2.95 -5.02
C LYS A 93 -4.72 -2.14 -3.96
N VAL A 94 -3.41 -2.11 -4.02
CA VAL A 94 -2.60 -1.35 -3.05
C VAL A 94 -2.87 0.16 -3.18
N LEU A 95 -2.89 0.70 -4.39
CA LEU A 95 -3.12 2.13 -4.62
C LEU A 95 -4.52 2.60 -4.21
N SER A 96 -5.52 1.72 -4.25
CA SER A 96 -6.87 2.06 -3.80
C SER A 96 -6.92 2.46 -2.32
N HIS A 97 -6.01 1.93 -1.49
CA HIS A 97 -5.93 2.28 -0.06
C HIS A 97 -5.54 3.76 0.18
N PHE A 98 -4.91 4.39 -0.79
CA PHE A 98 -4.51 5.81 -0.69
C PHE A 98 -5.57 6.78 -1.23
N ARG A 99 -6.71 6.29 -1.65
CA ARG A 99 -7.82 7.13 -2.14
C ARG A 99 -8.79 7.47 -1.02
N PRO A 100 -9.48 8.62 -1.09
CA PRO A 100 -10.55 8.94 -0.16
C PRO A 100 -11.65 7.87 -0.16
N ILE A 101 -12.24 7.60 0.99
CA ILE A 101 -13.37 6.66 1.12
C ILE A 101 -14.63 7.30 0.56
N ASN A 102 -15.34 6.58 -0.28
CA ASN A 102 -16.69 6.96 -0.67
C ASN A 102 -17.70 6.44 0.35
N LYS A 103 -18.21 7.31 1.22
CA LYS A 103 -19.16 6.96 2.28
C LYS A 103 -20.50 6.43 1.74
N ASN A 104 -20.87 6.83 0.52
CA ASN A 104 -22.14 6.45 -0.09
C ASN A 104 -22.07 5.12 -0.88
N LYS A 105 -20.86 4.70 -1.20
CA LYS A 105 -20.62 3.48 -1.97
C LYS A 105 -19.35 2.80 -1.47
N PRO A 106 -19.47 1.88 -0.47
CA PRO A 106 -18.33 1.17 0.04
C PRO A 106 -17.70 0.28 -1.03
N HIS A 107 -16.37 0.22 -1.03
CA HIS A 107 -15.60 -0.63 -1.93
C HIS A 107 -14.73 -1.58 -1.11
N PRO A 108 -14.58 -2.86 -1.51
CA PRO A 108 -13.82 -3.86 -0.75
C PRO A 108 -12.39 -3.44 -0.42
N TRP A 109 -11.71 -2.80 -1.37
CA TRP A 109 -10.31 -2.41 -1.20
C TRP A 109 -10.12 -0.99 -0.65
N ASN A 110 -11.19 -0.23 -0.50
CA ASN A 110 -11.13 1.17 -0.06
C ASN A 110 -12.19 1.47 1.00
N SER A 111 -12.14 0.74 2.09
CA SER A 111 -12.90 0.99 3.32
C SER A 111 -11.97 1.50 4.42
N ARG A 112 -12.54 2.04 5.50
CA ARG A 112 -11.75 2.42 6.70
C ARG A 112 -10.98 1.23 7.26
N GLU A 113 -11.63 0.07 7.36
CA GLU A 113 -10.98 -1.15 7.85
C GLU A 113 -9.84 -1.60 6.94
N ALA A 114 -10.04 -1.60 5.60
CA ALA A 114 -9.00 -1.94 4.64
C ALA A 114 -7.79 -1.01 4.76
N LYS A 115 -8.01 0.29 4.96
CA LYS A 115 -6.93 1.27 5.20
C LYS A 115 -6.19 1.02 6.52
N LEU A 116 -6.91 0.72 7.59
CA LEU A 116 -6.31 0.41 8.89
C LEU A 116 -5.47 -0.86 8.83
N ARG A 117 -5.97 -1.91 8.17
CA ARG A 117 -5.21 -3.15 7.96
C ARG A 117 -3.96 -2.91 7.12
N PHE A 118 -4.09 -2.15 6.06
CA PHE A 118 -2.95 -1.79 5.22
C PHE A 118 -1.89 -1.00 6.00
N ALA A 119 -2.30 0.04 6.75
CA ALA A 119 -1.40 0.82 7.59
C ALA A 119 -0.73 -0.04 8.67
N PHE A 120 -1.47 -0.94 9.31
CA PHE A 120 -0.92 -1.88 10.29
C PHE A 120 0.15 -2.79 9.65
N THR A 121 -0.12 -3.32 8.46
CA THR A 121 0.82 -4.18 7.73
C THR A 121 2.14 -3.47 7.39
N MET A 122 2.12 -2.16 7.16
CA MET A 122 3.33 -1.38 6.93
C MET A 122 4.26 -1.33 8.16
N TYR A 123 3.73 -1.56 9.36
CA TYR A 123 4.51 -1.62 10.60
C TYR A 123 4.78 -3.06 11.06
N ASP A 124 3.90 -4.01 10.77
CA ASP A 124 4.07 -5.43 11.10
C ASP A 124 4.81 -6.19 9.97
N LEU A 125 6.07 -5.83 9.76
CA LEU A 125 6.88 -6.33 8.63
C LEU A 125 7.11 -7.85 8.66
N ASN A 126 7.12 -8.48 9.83
CA ASN A 126 7.30 -9.93 9.96
C ASN A 126 6.00 -10.71 10.04
N LYS A 127 4.85 -10.02 9.85
CA LYS A 127 3.51 -10.62 9.91
C LYS A 127 3.23 -11.35 11.24
N SER A 128 3.76 -10.83 12.35
CA SER A 128 3.56 -11.41 13.69
C SER A 128 2.17 -11.14 14.26
N GLY A 129 1.39 -10.25 13.64
CA GLY A 129 0.10 -9.77 14.15
C GLY A 129 0.24 -8.70 15.22
N THR A 130 1.46 -8.22 15.48
CA THR A 130 1.75 -7.18 16.49
C THR A 130 2.83 -6.21 16.01
N ILE A 131 2.76 -4.98 16.48
CA ILE A 131 3.77 -3.94 16.24
C ILE A 131 4.57 -3.72 17.51
N THR A 132 5.89 -3.69 17.40
CA THR A 132 6.80 -3.33 18.51
C THR A 132 7.33 -1.91 18.34
N LYS A 133 7.86 -1.34 19.45
CA LYS A 133 8.53 -0.02 19.42
C LYS A 133 9.60 0.08 18.33
N GLY A 134 10.46 -0.93 18.21
CA GLY A 134 11.53 -0.94 17.22
C GLY A 134 11.03 -0.88 15.78
N ARG A 135 9.80 -1.31 15.50
CA ARG A 135 9.19 -1.29 14.17
C ARG A 135 8.45 -0.01 13.86
N MET A 136 8.09 0.75 14.89
CA MET A 136 7.54 2.09 14.71
C MET A 136 8.59 3.11 14.33
N MET A 137 9.86 2.79 14.53
CA MET A 137 10.98 3.64 14.16
C MET A 137 11.11 3.66 12.63
N ILE A 138 10.79 4.81 12.05
CA ILE A 138 10.72 4.99 10.59
C ILE A 138 11.95 5.76 10.10
N GLY A 139 12.71 5.14 9.18
CA GLY A 139 13.60 5.80 8.25
C GLY A 139 14.96 6.23 8.80
N ASP A 140 15.99 5.98 7.99
CA ASP A 140 17.39 6.30 8.27
C ASP A 140 17.70 7.82 8.28
N ASN A 141 16.73 8.67 7.90
CA ASN A 141 16.91 10.10 7.70
C ASN A 141 16.31 10.99 8.82
N VAL A 142 15.78 10.40 9.89
CA VAL A 142 15.23 11.15 11.03
C VAL A 142 16.17 11.00 12.24
N PRO A 143 16.48 12.08 12.99
CA PRO A 143 17.30 11.99 14.19
C PRO A 143 16.74 10.93 15.17
N VAL A 144 17.58 10.01 15.60
CA VAL A 144 17.21 8.85 16.43
C VAL A 144 16.43 9.26 17.68
N ASP A 145 16.79 10.38 18.30
CA ASP A 145 16.14 10.87 19.53
C ASP A 145 14.70 11.31 19.29
N GLN A 146 14.42 11.95 18.15
CA GLN A 146 13.05 12.38 17.79
C GLN A 146 12.18 11.17 17.43
N VAL A 147 12.74 10.20 16.69
CA VAL A 147 12.02 8.95 16.34
C VAL A 147 11.70 8.15 17.58
N ASN A 148 12.64 8.00 18.50
CA ASN A 148 12.42 7.32 19.77
C ASN A 148 11.31 7.97 20.59
N SER A 149 11.27 9.29 20.68
CA SER A 149 10.25 10.02 21.43
C SER A 149 8.85 9.84 20.85
N ILE A 150 8.72 9.85 19.50
CA ILE A 150 7.46 9.60 18.80
C ILE A 150 7.02 8.16 19.01
N ALA A 151 7.92 7.18 18.85
CA ALA A 151 7.64 5.78 19.05
C ALA A 151 7.20 5.48 20.51
N ASP A 152 7.89 6.04 21.51
CA ASP A 152 7.54 5.89 22.92
C ASP A 152 6.16 6.47 23.25
N ARG A 153 5.84 7.62 22.68
CA ARG A 153 4.53 8.24 22.85
C ARG A 153 3.43 7.39 22.23
N THR A 154 3.63 6.93 21.00
CA THR A 154 2.64 6.10 20.29
C THR A 154 2.43 4.77 21.01
N MET A 155 3.50 4.13 21.50
CA MET A 155 3.38 2.92 22.32
C MET A 155 2.54 3.17 23.58
N ARG A 156 2.85 4.21 24.34
CA ARG A 156 2.08 4.55 25.56
C ARG A 156 0.60 4.84 25.29
N GLU A 157 0.29 5.41 24.15
CA GLU A 157 -1.09 5.75 23.78
C GLU A 157 -1.86 4.54 23.24
N ALA A 158 -1.21 3.63 22.55
CA ALA A 158 -1.81 2.49 21.86
C ALA A 158 -1.75 1.18 22.63
N ASP A 159 -0.61 0.86 23.26
CA ASP A 159 -0.42 -0.34 24.09
C ASP A 159 -1.20 -0.19 25.40
N LYS A 160 -2.42 -0.69 25.43
CA LYS A 160 -3.35 -0.51 26.57
C LYS A 160 -3.12 -1.52 27.67
N ASP A 161 -2.68 -2.72 27.36
CA ASP A 161 -2.40 -3.77 28.33
C ASP A 161 -0.96 -3.73 28.85
N GLY A 162 -0.08 -2.92 28.24
CA GLY A 162 1.28 -2.68 28.71
C GLY A 162 2.23 -3.84 28.43
N ASP A 163 1.92 -4.71 27.48
CA ASP A 163 2.74 -5.88 27.16
C ASP A 163 3.94 -5.58 26.23
N GLY A 164 4.06 -4.33 25.75
CA GLY A 164 5.12 -3.87 24.84
C GLY A 164 4.85 -4.14 23.36
N PHE A 165 3.64 -4.61 23.06
CA PHE A 165 3.18 -4.88 21.70
C PHE A 165 1.91 -4.10 21.43
N ILE A 166 1.65 -3.77 20.16
CA ILE A 166 0.38 -3.20 19.71
C ILE A 166 -0.29 -4.25 18.83
N THR A 167 -1.42 -4.74 19.25
CA THR A 167 -2.30 -5.60 18.47
C THR A 167 -3.06 -4.78 17.43
N PHE A 168 -3.65 -5.44 16.42
CA PHE A 168 -4.48 -4.75 15.44
C PHE A 168 -5.67 -4.03 16.08
N GLN A 169 -6.28 -4.60 17.11
CA GLN A 169 -7.38 -3.98 17.84
C GLN A 169 -6.94 -2.69 18.57
N GLU A 170 -5.81 -2.73 19.25
CA GLU A 170 -5.24 -1.55 19.91
C GLU A 170 -4.85 -0.47 18.91
N PHE A 171 -4.30 -0.86 17.76
CA PHE A 171 -4.02 0.05 16.66
C PHE A 171 -5.29 0.72 16.13
N CYS A 172 -6.37 -0.04 15.93
CA CYS A 172 -7.66 0.51 15.50
C CYS A 172 -8.20 1.51 16.53
N ASN A 173 -8.15 1.18 17.83
CA ASN A 173 -8.60 2.05 18.91
C ASN A 173 -7.77 3.34 18.99
N ALA A 174 -6.46 3.24 18.82
CA ALA A 174 -5.56 4.40 18.78
C ALA A 174 -5.85 5.32 17.58
N MET A 175 -6.24 4.73 16.45
CA MET A 175 -6.57 5.44 15.22
C MET A 175 -8.01 5.96 15.14
N GLU A 176 -8.84 5.66 16.14
CA GLU A 176 -10.27 6.04 16.15
C GLU A 176 -10.47 7.55 16.08
N LYS A 177 -9.59 8.32 16.74
CA LYS A 177 -9.59 9.78 16.75
C LYS A 177 -8.76 10.40 15.63
N THR A 178 -8.17 9.58 14.77
CA THR A 178 -7.28 10.03 13.69
C THR A 178 -8.02 9.95 12.37
N ASP A 179 -7.97 11.03 11.59
CA ASP A 179 -8.43 11.02 10.21
C ASP A 179 -7.39 10.29 9.34
N ILE A 180 -7.55 8.98 9.28
CA ILE A 180 -6.66 8.11 8.49
C ILE A 180 -6.76 8.42 6.99
N GLU A 181 -7.90 8.96 6.54
CA GLU A 181 -8.11 9.32 5.14
C GLU A 181 -7.16 10.42 4.70
N GLN A 182 -6.99 11.46 5.53
CA GLN A 182 -6.05 12.55 5.24
C GLN A 182 -4.61 12.09 5.33
N LYS A 183 -4.27 11.25 6.30
CA LYS A 183 -2.89 10.78 6.51
C LYS A 183 -2.43 9.77 5.47
N MET A 184 -3.34 9.03 4.83
CA MET A 184 -3.03 8.08 3.76
C MET A 184 -3.20 8.65 2.35
N SER A 185 -3.49 9.96 2.22
CA SER A 185 -3.58 10.62 0.91
C SER A 185 -2.21 10.94 0.36
N PHE A 186 -1.57 10.02 -0.32
CA PHE A 186 -0.32 10.28 -1.03
C PHE A 186 -0.57 10.48 -2.52
N ARG A 187 0.00 11.57 -3.08
CA ARG A 187 -0.08 11.91 -4.51
C ARG A 187 1.18 11.51 -5.29
N PHE A 188 1.80 10.40 -4.99
CA PHE A 188 3.08 10.06 -5.62
C PHE A 188 2.98 9.28 -6.93
N LEU A 189 1.77 9.02 -7.42
CA LEU A 189 1.56 8.28 -8.68
C LEU A 189 0.52 8.92 -9.62
N THR A 190 0.21 10.20 -9.42
CA THR A 190 -0.66 10.94 -10.34
C THR A 190 0.14 11.75 -11.34
#